data_d8ab47ed9fcddd61d1213fe92e843e62
#
_entry.id   d8ab47ed9fcddd61d1213fe92e843e62
#
_cell.length_a   1.000
_cell.length_b   1.000
_cell.length_c   1.000
_cell.angle_alpha   90.00
_cell.angle_beta   90.00
_cell.angle_gamma   90.00
#
_symmetry.space_group_name_H-M   'P 1'
#
loop_
_entity.id
_entity.type
_entity.pdbx_description
1 polymer ?
#
loop_
_entity_poly.entity_id
_entity_poly.type
_entity_poly.pdbx_seq_one_letter_code
_entity_poly.pdbx_strand_id
1 'polypeptide(L)'
;MAPKKRFGQNFLVNEQIVETILDRAAPDKEDTIIEFGVGLGSLTIPLAKRVKQVIGIEIDSGIVQWHTEQATLPDNVSLIHEDLLKTDLARLAADCGGRLKIIANLPYSISNPVLFKMIENKDHIASAVIMLQKEVADRLCAQPRTKAYGVLSVLLGTCATIEPLLKIGPDHFHPRPKVDSMVIRITFQAQPFPPGTEGTWSPTLLKALVKVAFQQRRKTIVNALSSGAVRTNDKKIISQYLNRAGIAPTRRPDQLSVQEYIALSQAYDKGEADA
;
A
#
# COMPACT_ATOMS: atom_id res chain seq x y z
N MET A 1 -23.79 16.62 -5.61
CA MET A 1 -22.98 16.96 -4.41
C MET A 1 -21.65 17.55 -4.88
N ALA A 2 -21.11 18.60 -4.24
CA ALA A 2 -19.87 19.24 -4.66
C ALA A 2 -18.65 18.56 -4.00
N PRO A 3 -17.55 18.28 -4.75
CA PRO A 3 -16.34 17.68 -4.20
C PRO A 3 -15.70 18.58 -3.13
N LYS A 4 -15.29 18.00 -2.01
CA LYS A 4 -14.63 18.72 -0.92
C LYS A 4 -13.11 18.67 -1.09
N LYS A 5 -12.48 19.81 -1.34
CA LYS A 5 -11.01 19.93 -1.53
C LYS A 5 -10.20 19.33 -0.37
N ARG A 6 -10.72 19.46 0.88
CA ARG A 6 -10.03 18.95 2.08
C ARG A 6 -9.84 17.41 2.09
N PHE A 7 -10.67 16.69 1.35
CA PHE A 7 -10.59 15.24 1.23
C PHE A 7 -9.86 14.77 -0.05
N GLY A 8 -9.46 15.69 -0.92
CA GLY A 8 -8.75 15.35 -2.17
C GLY A 8 -9.58 14.49 -3.13
N GLN A 9 -10.90 14.67 -3.12
CA GLN A 9 -11.84 13.86 -3.89
C GLN A 9 -11.69 14.10 -5.39
N ASN A 10 -11.48 13.03 -6.16
CA ASN A 10 -11.56 12.99 -7.61
C ASN A 10 -12.47 11.80 -7.96
N PHE A 11 -13.73 12.08 -8.31
CA PHE A 11 -14.70 11.04 -8.62
C PHE A 11 -14.48 10.53 -10.04
N LEU A 12 -14.44 9.22 -10.21
CA LEU A 12 -14.41 8.58 -11.51
C LEU A 12 -15.80 8.70 -12.13
N VAL A 13 -15.89 9.30 -13.34
CA VAL A 13 -17.16 9.60 -14.01
C VAL A 13 -17.38 8.81 -15.30
N ASN A 14 -16.39 8.05 -15.75
CA ASN A 14 -16.47 7.26 -16.96
C ASN A 14 -16.84 5.82 -16.64
N GLU A 15 -18.07 5.40 -16.98
CA GLU A 15 -18.60 4.06 -16.70
C GLU A 15 -17.79 2.95 -17.38
N GLN A 16 -17.30 3.14 -18.60
CA GLN A 16 -16.49 2.15 -19.30
C GLN A 16 -15.16 1.89 -18.60
N ILE A 17 -14.57 2.93 -18.01
CA ILE A 17 -13.35 2.79 -17.21
C ILE A 17 -13.65 2.04 -15.91
N VAL A 18 -14.79 2.32 -15.27
CA VAL A 18 -15.25 1.58 -14.08
C VAL A 18 -15.39 0.10 -14.40
N GLU A 19 -16.10 -0.26 -15.45
CA GLU A 19 -16.26 -1.65 -15.89
C GLU A 19 -14.90 -2.30 -16.17
N THR A 20 -14.00 -1.61 -16.88
CA THR A 20 -12.64 -2.10 -17.15
C THR A 20 -11.85 -2.36 -15.85
N ILE A 21 -11.97 -1.48 -14.85
CA ILE A 21 -11.33 -1.68 -13.54
C ILE A 21 -11.86 -2.95 -12.88
N LEU A 22 -13.19 -3.14 -12.85
CA LEU A 22 -13.83 -4.29 -12.23
C LEU A 22 -13.51 -5.59 -12.97
N ASP A 23 -13.44 -5.57 -14.30
CA ASP A 23 -13.03 -6.73 -15.10
C ASP A 23 -11.59 -7.13 -14.78
N ARG A 24 -10.70 -6.15 -14.64
CA ARG A 24 -9.30 -6.41 -14.26
C ARG A 24 -9.14 -6.77 -12.80
N ALA A 25 -9.98 -6.23 -11.91
CA ALA A 25 -10.03 -6.63 -10.50
C ALA A 25 -10.49 -8.09 -10.34
N ALA A 26 -11.35 -8.56 -11.24
CA ALA A 26 -11.89 -9.91 -11.29
C ALA A 26 -12.40 -10.42 -9.91
N PRO A 27 -13.32 -9.70 -9.23
CA PRO A 27 -13.87 -10.16 -7.98
C PRO A 27 -14.75 -11.41 -8.21
N ASP A 28 -14.76 -12.32 -7.23
CA ASP A 28 -15.65 -13.49 -7.25
C ASP A 28 -17.03 -13.12 -6.72
N LYS A 29 -18.08 -13.84 -7.21
CA LYS A 29 -19.46 -13.61 -6.78
C LYS A 29 -19.68 -13.87 -5.29
N GLU A 30 -18.89 -14.73 -4.69
CA GLU A 30 -18.96 -15.05 -3.25
C GLU A 30 -18.11 -14.09 -2.38
N ASP A 31 -17.42 -13.14 -3.00
CA ASP A 31 -16.56 -12.22 -2.27
C ASP A 31 -17.35 -11.21 -1.43
N THR A 32 -16.85 -10.94 -0.23
CA THR A 32 -17.08 -9.70 0.51
C THR A 32 -15.93 -8.75 0.21
N ILE A 33 -16.23 -7.63 -0.43
CA ILE A 33 -15.23 -6.62 -0.81
C ILE A 33 -15.31 -5.42 0.12
N ILE A 34 -14.16 -4.97 0.59
CA ILE A 34 -14.04 -3.72 1.35
C ILE A 34 -13.70 -2.60 0.37
N GLU A 35 -14.52 -1.57 0.31
CA GLU A 35 -14.25 -0.39 -0.49
C GLU A 35 -13.76 0.77 0.40
N PHE A 36 -12.59 1.32 0.09
CA PHE A 36 -12.05 2.48 0.80
C PHE A 36 -12.41 3.76 0.04
N GLY A 37 -13.36 4.54 0.62
CA GLY A 37 -13.86 5.77 0.02
C GLY A 37 -14.93 5.51 -1.04
N VAL A 38 -16.17 5.39 -0.60
CA VAL A 38 -17.34 5.11 -1.48
C VAL A 38 -17.63 6.27 -2.43
N GLY A 39 -17.44 7.49 -1.96
CA GLY A 39 -17.74 8.68 -2.74
C GLY A 39 -19.20 8.68 -3.22
N LEU A 40 -19.42 9.00 -4.50
CA LEU A 40 -20.77 9.01 -5.07
C LEU A 40 -21.25 7.61 -5.55
N GLY A 41 -20.55 6.54 -5.22
CA GLY A 41 -20.94 5.18 -5.57
C GLY A 41 -20.56 4.75 -6.99
N SER A 42 -19.72 5.51 -7.69
CA SER A 42 -19.34 5.23 -9.07
C SER A 42 -18.70 3.84 -9.23
N LEU A 43 -17.94 3.40 -8.24
CA LEU A 43 -17.33 2.06 -8.20
C LEU A 43 -18.21 1.08 -7.43
N THR A 44 -18.79 1.51 -6.30
CA THR A 44 -19.61 0.72 -5.38
C THR A 44 -20.79 0.06 -6.07
N ILE A 45 -21.60 0.82 -6.82
CA ILE A 45 -22.85 0.34 -7.41
C ILE A 45 -22.61 -0.77 -8.46
N PRO A 46 -21.70 -0.61 -9.45
CA PRO A 46 -21.39 -1.71 -10.37
C PRO A 46 -20.64 -2.86 -9.71
N LEU A 47 -19.80 -2.62 -8.68
CA LEU A 47 -19.15 -3.66 -7.90
C LEU A 47 -20.18 -4.55 -7.15
N ALA A 48 -21.17 -3.93 -6.52
CA ALA A 48 -22.22 -4.65 -5.78
C ALA A 48 -22.99 -5.66 -6.64
N LYS A 49 -23.10 -5.43 -7.95
CA LYS A 49 -23.72 -6.37 -8.90
C LYS A 49 -22.88 -7.61 -9.17
N ARG A 50 -21.60 -7.59 -8.82
CA ARG A 50 -20.62 -8.63 -9.15
C ARG A 50 -20.21 -9.49 -7.96
N VAL A 51 -20.54 -9.08 -6.73
CA VAL A 51 -20.06 -9.71 -5.50
C VAL A 51 -21.20 -9.99 -4.53
N LYS A 52 -20.94 -10.84 -3.53
CA LYS A 52 -21.89 -11.14 -2.47
C LYS A 52 -22.21 -9.90 -1.63
N GLN A 53 -21.22 -9.14 -1.24
CA GLN A 53 -21.36 -7.98 -0.37
C GLN A 53 -20.25 -6.94 -0.62
N VAL A 54 -20.59 -5.67 -0.47
CA VAL A 54 -19.63 -4.56 -0.38
C VAL A 54 -19.76 -3.90 1.00
N ILE A 55 -18.66 -3.72 1.69
CA ILE A 55 -18.55 -2.91 2.92
C ILE A 55 -17.75 -1.67 2.57
N GLY A 56 -18.43 -0.55 2.48
CA GLY A 56 -17.83 0.74 2.14
C GLY A 56 -17.44 1.52 3.40
N ILE A 57 -16.21 2.03 3.45
CA ILE A 57 -15.74 2.91 4.52
C ILE A 57 -15.65 4.33 3.96
N GLU A 58 -16.40 5.28 4.54
CA GLU A 58 -16.46 6.66 4.06
C GLU A 58 -16.33 7.64 5.25
N ILE A 59 -15.43 8.63 5.11
CA ILE A 59 -15.19 9.65 6.14
C ILE A 59 -16.12 10.87 6.01
N ASP A 60 -16.64 11.12 4.82
CA ASP A 60 -17.50 12.29 4.57
C ASP A 60 -18.94 12.01 5.00
N SER A 61 -19.31 12.56 6.18
CA SER A 61 -20.67 12.45 6.72
C SER A 61 -21.75 12.93 5.74
N GLY A 62 -21.46 13.92 4.91
CA GLY A 62 -22.42 14.41 3.92
C GLY A 62 -22.66 13.38 2.79
N ILE A 63 -21.65 12.61 2.41
CA ILE A 63 -21.78 11.49 1.45
C ILE A 63 -22.59 10.37 2.08
N VAL A 64 -22.24 9.99 3.31
CA VAL A 64 -22.97 8.93 4.04
C VAL A 64 -24.46 9.29 4.18
N GLN A 65 -24.73 10.53 4.65
CA GLN A 65 -26.11 11.02 4.80
C GLN A 65 -26.85 11.01 3.45
N TRP A 66 -26.22 11.47 2.37
CA TRP A 66 -26.83 11.50 1.05
C TRP A 66 -27.20 10.08 0.56
N HIS A 67 -26.31 9.09 0.71
CA HIS A 67 -26.62 7.70 0.36
C HIS A 67 -27.77 7.13 1.18
N THR A 68 -27.81 7.43 2.47
CA THR A 68 -28.88 6.97 3.38
C THR A 68 -30.23 7.59 3.03
N GLU A 69 -30.28 8.93 2.83
CA GLU A 69 -31.53 9.64 2.55
C GLU A 69 -32.12 9.32 1.16
N GLN A 70 -31.25 9.13 0.18
CA GLN A 70 -31.66 8.89 -1.21
C GLN A 70 -31.77 7.39 -1.56
N ALA A 71 -31.43 6.49 -0.63
CA ALA A 71 -31.41 5.04 -0.83
C ALA A 71 -30.71 4.63 -2.15
N THR A 72 -29.53 5.23 -2.41
CA THR A 72 -28.85 5.11 -3.71
C THR A 72 -28.01 3.85 -3.85
N LEU A 73 -27.70 3.17 -2.72
CA LEU A 73 -26.87 1.98 -2.70
C LEU A 73 -27.74 0.70 -2.76
N PRO A 74 -27.25 -0.36 -3.46
CA PRO A 74 -27.87 -1.67 -3.45
C PRO A 74 -27.96 -2.29 -2.05
N ASP A 75 -28.90 -3.22 -1.84
CA ASP A 75 -29.17 -3.85 -0.54
C ASP A 75 -27.97 -4.65 0.03
N ASN A 76 -27.08 -5.13 -0.83
CA ASN A 76 -25.85 -5.83 -0.43
C ASN A 76 -24.67 -4.89 -0.16
N VAL A 77 -24.90 -3.58 -0.01
CA VAL A 77 -23.89 -2.60 0.35
C VAL A 77 -24.14 -2.10 1.76
N SER A 78 -23.13 -2.21 2.62
CA SER A 78 -23.13 -1.65 3.97
C SER A 78 -22.14 -0.48 4.05
N LEU A 79 -22.55 0.66 4.65
CA LEU A 79 -21.70 1.81 4.86
C LEU A 79 -21.21 1.91 6.31
N ILE A 80 -19.90 2.08 6.48
CA ILE A 80 -19.27 2.44 7.75
C ILE A 80 -18.79 3.88 7.66
N HIS A 81 -19.38 4.76 8.51
CA HIS A 81 -18.94 6.16 8.62
C HIS A 81 -17.72 6.24 9.54
N GLU A 82 -16.53 6.18 8.97
CA GLU A 82 -15.28 6.17 9.74
C GLU A 82 -14.10 6.73 8.92
N ASP A 83 -13.08 7.21 9.64
CA ASP A 83 -11.78 7.52 9.05
C ASP A 83 -11.02 6.21 8.77
N LEU A 84 -10.79 5.91 7.50
CA LEU A 84 -10.04 4.74 7.07
C LEU A 84 -8.69 4.57 7.79
N LEU A 85 -8.00 5.66 8.10
CA LEU A 85 -6.72 5.60 8.81
C LEU A 85 -6.88 5.15 10.26
N LYS A 86 -8.08 5.22 10.84
CA LYS A 86 -8.40 4.78 12.20
C LYS A 86 -9.11 3.43 12.26
N THR A 87 -9.69 2.97 11.14
CA THR A 87 -10.41 1.69 11.06
C THR A 87 -9.53 0.53 11.51
N ASP A 88 -10.05 -0.34 12.37
CA ASP A 88 -9.39 -1.59 12.77
C ASP A 88 -9.59 -2.67 11.69
N LEU A 89 -8.57 -2.84 10.83
CA LEU A 89 -8.60 -3.81 9.74
C LEU A 89 -8.52 -5.26 10.24
N ALA A 90 -7.92 -5.50 11.41
CA ALA A 90 -7.86 -6.83 12.00
C ALA A 90 -9.25 -7.29 12.47
N ARG A 91 -9.96 -6.39 13.17
CA ARG A 91 -11.36 -6.63 13.57
C ARG A 91 -12.26 -6.82 12.34
N LEU A 92 -12.13 -5.95 11.34
CA LEU A 92 -12.93 -6.06 10.11
C LEU A 92 -12.69 -7.39 9.39
N ALA A 93 -11.45 -7.88 9.36
CA ALA A 93 -11.11 -9.19 8.80
C ALA A 93 -11.76 -10.34 9.60
N ALA A 94 -11.77 -10.26 10.94
CA ALA A 94 -12.45 -11.23 11.78
C ALA A 94 -13.97 -11.22 11.54
N ASP A 95 -14.59 -10.05 11.46
CA ASP A 95 -16.02 -9.89 11.19
C ASP A 95 -16.41 -10.42 9.79
N CYS A 96 -15.51 -10.32 8.80
CA CYS A 96 -15.69 -10.89 7.46
C CYS A 96 -15.35 -12.39 7.37
N GLY A 97 -14.85 -13.00 8.43
CA GLY A 97 -14.48 -14.42 8.46
C GLY A 97 -13.21 -14.79 7.72
N GLY A 98 -12.33 -13.83 7.42
CA GLY A 98 -11.08 -14.09 6.71
C GLY A 98 -10.32 -12.83 6.28
N ARG A 99 -9.27 -13.05 5.49
CA ARG A 99 -8.45 -11.94 4.98
C ARG A 99 -9.24 -11.07 4.00
N LEU A 100 -9.11 -9.76 4.14
CA LEU A 100 -9.85 -8.77 3.38
C LEU A 100 -9.42 -8.74 1.91
N LYS A 101 -10.38 -8.63 1.02
CA LYS A 101 -10.20 -8.22 -0.37
C LYS A 101 -10.65 -6.77 -0.50
N ILE A 102 -9.77 -5.91 -0.99
CA ILE A 102 -10.00 -4.46 -1.02
C ILE A 102 -10.08 -3.99 -2.47
N ILE A 103 -11.04 -3.11 -2.77
CA ILE A 103 -11.08 -2.35 -4.02
C ILE A 103 -11.25 -0.88 -3.65
N ALA A 104 -10.45 0.03 -4.25
CA ALA A 104 -10.51 1.43 -3.86
C ALA A 104 -10.06 2.39 -4.96
N ASN A 105 -10.77 3.52 -5.04
CA ASN A 105 -10.28 4.74 -5.66
C ASN A 105 -9.79 5.68 -4.55
N LEU A 106 -8.50 5.58 -4.18
CA LEU A 106 -7.97 6.30 -3.03
C LEU A 106 -7.81 7.80 -3.30
N PRO A 107 -8.26 8.68 -2.38
CA PRO A 107 -7.86 10.08 -2.41
C PRO A 107 -6.33 10.20 -2.39
N TYR A 108 -5.78 11.01 -3.30
CA TYR A 108 -4.32 11.10 -3.48
C TYR A 108 -3.58 11.57 -2.22
N SER A 109 -4.23 12.42 -1.41
CA SER A 109 -3.67 12.97 -0.18
C SER A 109 -3.37 11.91 0.89
N ILE A 110 -4.08 10.79 0.89
CA ILE A 110 -3.94 9.72 1.90
C ILE A 110 -3.33 8.44 1.35
N SER A 111 -2.94 8.39 0.07
CA SER A 111 -2.40 7.17 -0.56
C SER A 111 -1.23 6.57 0.23
N ASN A 112 -0.23 7.38 0.59
CA ASN A 112 0.93 6.89 1.35
C ASN A 112 0.55 6.38 2.76
N PRO A 113 -0.20 7.13 3.61
CA PRO A 113 -0.68 6.61 4.89
C PRO A 113 -1.45 5.29 4.77
N VAL A 114 -2.35 5.17 3.78
CA VAL A 114 -3.12 3.93 3.55
C VAL A 114 -2.20 2.78 3.18
N LEU A 115 -1.22 2.98 2.30
CA LEU A 115 -0.25 1.95 1.94
C LEU A 115 0.55 1.46 3.16
N PHE A 116 1.01 2.37 4.04
CA PHE A 116 1.66 1.97 5.28
C PHE A 116 0.72 1.19 6.20
N LYS A 117 -0.53 1.62 6.34
CA LYS A 117 -1.55 0.89 7.11
C LYS A 117 -1.78 -0.51 6.56
N MET A 118 -1.83 -0.68 5.24
CA MET A 118 -1.97 -2.00 4.61
C MET A 118 -0.74 -2.89 4.90
N ILE A 119 0.47 -2.36 4.85
CA ILE A 119 1.70 -3.09 5.21
C ILE A 119 1.67 -3.55 6.67
N GLU A 120 1.22 -2.68 7.59
CA GLU A 120 1.11 -2.98 9.01
C GLU A 120 0.03 -4.04 9.30
N ASN A 121 -0.99 -4.13 8.43
CA ASN A 121 -2.09 -5.09 8.53
C ASN A 121 -2.02 -6.20 7.46
N LYS A 122 -0.84 -6.49 6.91
CA LYS A 122 -0.63 -7.45 5.80
C LYS A 122 -1.21 -8.83 6.05
N ASP A 123 -1.23 -9.28 7.30
CA ASP A 123 -1.72 -10.61 7.69
C ASP A 123 -3.27 -10.70 7.63
N HIS A 124 -3.94 -9.55 7.64
CA HIS A 124 -5.40 -9.43 7.56
C HIS A 124 -5.91 -9.07 6.14
N ILE A 125 -5.01 -8.87 5.17
CA ILE A 125 -5.37 -8.48 3.81
C ILE A 125 -4.89 -9.56 2.83
N ALA A 126 -5.79 -10.09 2.01
CA ALA A 126 -5.46 -11.02 0.94
C ALA A 126 -4.95 -10.28 -0.30
N SER A 127 -5.73 -9.30 -0.75
CA SER A 127 -5.40 -8.50 -1.92
C SER A 127 -6.04 -7.12 -1.87
N ALA A 128 -5.46 -6.19 -2.63
CA ALA A 128 -6.02 -4.87 -2.84
C ALA A 128 -5.87 -4.45 -4.31
N VAL A 129 -6.97 -4.07 -4.94
CA VAL A 129 -6.97 -3.39 -6.24
C VAL A 129 -7.24 -1.93 -5.97
N ILE A 130 -6.22 -1.10 -6.14
CA ILE A 130 -6.28 0.31 -5.76
C ILE A 130 -5.86 1.23 -6.90
N MET A 131 -6.56 2.35 -7.02
CA MET A 131 -6.19 3.42 -7.92
C MET A 131 -5.41 4.50 -7.18
N LEU A 132 -4.26 4.87 -7.74
CA LEU A 132 -3.30 5.82 -7.20
C LEU A 132 -2.87 6.81 -8.26
N GLN A 133 -2.23 7.91 -7.86
CA GLN A 133 -1.45 8.71 -8.81
C GLN A 133 -0.38 7.82 -9.47
N LYS A 134 -0.20 7.98 -10.78
CA LYS A 134 0.76 7.16 -11.55
C LYS A 134 2.16 7.17 -10.94
N GLU A 135 2.65 8.32 -10.47
CA GLU A 135 3.97 8.41 -9.81
C GLU A 135 4.07 7.54 -8.55
N VAL A 136 3.00 7.46 -7.75
CA VAL A 136 2.97 6.60 -6.57
C VAL A 136 2.98 5.13 -6.97
N ALA A 137 2.16 4.74 -7.94
CA ALA A 137 2.13 3.37 -8.46
C ALA A 137 3.48 2.96 -9.07
N ASP A 138 4.12 3.85 -9.86
CA ASP A 138 5.46 3.62 -10.43
C ASP A 138 6.50 3.36 -9.33
N ARG A 139 6.40 4.06 -8.18
CA ARG A 139 7.28 3.80 -7.02
C ARG A 139 7.07 2.43 -6.41
N LEU A 140 5.81 1.98 -6.33
CA LEU A 140 5.51 0.66 -5.77
C LEU A 140 6.04 -0.47 -6.66
N CYS A 141 5.94 -0.32 -7.99
CA CYS A 141 6.42 -1.29 -8.98
C CYS A 141 7.92 -1.18 -9.28
N ALA A 142 8.61 -0.20 -8.69
CA ALA A 142 9.99 0.14 -9.04
C ALA A 142 10.98 -0.96 -8.62
N GLN A 143 11.95 -1.21 -9.50
CA GLN A 143 13.07 -2.10 -9.26
C GLN A 143 14.29 -1.35 -8.69
N PRO A 144 15.19 -2.02 -7.96
CA PRO A 144 16.45 -1.44 -7.52
C PRO A 144 17.20 -0.73 -8.66
N ARG A 145 17.94 0.33 -8.34
CA ARG A 145 18.70 1.20 -9.25
C ARG A 145 17.85 2.11 -10.13
N THR A 146 16.53 2.12 -9.99
CA THR A 146 15.66 3.08 -10.69
C THR A 146 15.37 4.30 -9.83
N LYS A 147 15.10 5.45 -10.45
CA LYS A 147 14.79 6.71 -9.74
C LYS A 147 13.56 6.59 -8.84
N ALA A 148 12.60 5.76 -9.21
CA ALA A 148 11.35 5.59 -8.49
C ALA A 148 11.48 4.68 -7.25
N TYR A 149 12.49 3.79 -7.20
CA TYR A 149 12.69 2.85 -6.09
C TYR A 149 12.91 3.55 -4.75
N GLY A 150 12.18 3.15 -3.72
CA GLY A 150 12.17 3.84 -2.44
C GLY A 150 11.63 3.01 -1.28
N VAL A 151 11.34 3.67 -0.17
CA VAL A 151 10.88 3.03 1.08
C VAL A 151 9.69 2.09 0.84
N LEU A 152 8.65 2.57 0.15
CA LEU A 152 7.45 1.75 -0.11
C LEU A 152 7.73 0.57 -1.04
N SER A 153 8.62 0.73 -2.05
CA SER A 153 9.04 -0.38 -2.92
C SER A 153 9.65 -1.52 -2.09
N VAL A 154 10.55 -1.17 -1.16
CA VAL A 154 11.20 -2.16 -0.29
C VAL A 154 10.17 -2.78 0.67
N LEU A 155 9.43 -1.97 1.42
CA LEU A 155 8.53 -2.48 2.46
C LEU A 155 7.41 -3.35 1.89
N LEU A 156 6.76 -2.95 0.79
CA LEU A 156 5.78 -3.80 0.12
C LEU A 156 6.42 -5.06 -0.46
N GLY A 157 7.60 -4.93 -1.05
CA GLY A 157 8.34 -6.08 -1.58
C GLY A 157 8.72 -7.13 -0.53
N THR A 158 8.61 -6.83 0.78
CA THR A 158 8.81 -7.82 1.85
C THR A 158 7.57 -8.67 2.14
N CYS A 159 6.40 -8.30 1.64
CA CYS A 159 5.14 -8.96 2.02
C CYS A 159 4.12 -9.11 0.89
N ALA A 160 4.38 -8.56 -0.30
CA ALA A 160 3.41 -8.57 -1.38
C ALA A 160 4.05 -8.58 -2.76
N THR A 161 3.30 -9.07 -3.75
CA THR A 161 3.56 -8.82 -5.18
C THR A 161 2.69 -7.68 -5.67
N ILE A 162 3.19 -6.92 -6.66
CA ILE A 162 2.50 -5.76 -7.22
C ILE A 162 2.43 -5.90 -8.73
N GLU A 163 1.21 -5.76 -9.26
CA GLU A 163 0.92 -5.85 -10.69
C GLU A 163 0.23 -4.57 -11.16
N PRO A 164 0.77 -3.82 -12.14
CA PRO A 164 0.07 -2.72 -12.77
C PRO A 164 -1.05 -3.27 -13.67
N LEU A 165 -2.29 -2.77 -13.47
CA LEU A 165 -3.46 -3.25 -14.21
C LEU A 165 -3.90 -2.29 -15.32
N LEU A 166 -4.09 -1.00 -15.00
CA LEU A 166 -4.68 -0.03 -15.94
C LEU A 166 -4.17 1.38 -15.72
N LYS A 167 -3.68 2.03 -16.77
CA LYS A 167 -3.39 3.46 -16.75
C LYS A 167 -4.65 4.24 -17.15
N ILE A 168 -4.96 5.34 -16.42
CA ILE A 168 -6.16 6.14 -16.61
C ILE A 168 -5.76 7.62 -16.72
N GLY A 169 -6.21 8.27 -17.78
CA GLY A 169 -5.99 9.70 -17.98
C GLY A 169 -6.87 10.58 -17.09
N PRO A 170 -6.51 11.86 -16.91
CA PRO A 170 -7.23 12.78 -16.04
C PRO A 170 -8.68 13.11 -16.49
N ASP A 171 -8.98 12.93 -17.78
CA ASP A 171 -10.28 13.29 -18.36
C ASP A 171 -11.45 12.42 -17.88
N HIS A 172 -11.14 11.31 -17.22
CA HIS A 172 -12.13 10.38 -16.68
C HIS A 172 -12.59 10.72 -15.25
N PHE A 173 -12.11 11.86 -14.70
CA PHE A 173 -12.39 12.26 -13.32
C PHE A 173 -13.04 13.64 -13.22
N HIS A 174 -13.86 13.82 -12.19
CA HIS A 174 -14.38 15.13 -11.78
C HIS A 174 -14.20 15.34 -10.25
N PRO A 175 -13.51 16.39 -9.81
CA PRO A 175 -12.69 17.31 -10.59
C PRO A 175 -11.54 16.61 -11.31
N ARG A 176 -11.12 17.18 -12.45
CA ARG A 176 -10.01 16.65 -13.23
C ARG A 176 -8.69 16.79 -12.45
N PRO A 177 -7.96 15.70 -12.16
CA PRO A 177 -6.65 15.77 -11.55
C PRO A 177 -5.60 16.30 -12.53
N LYS A 178 -4.44 16.72 -12.01
CA LYS A 178 -3.33 17.25 -12.83
C LYS A 178 -2.41 16.17 -13.39
N VAL A 179 -2.59 14.91 -12.99
CA VAL A 179 -1.69 13.78 -13.27
C VAL A 179 -2.49 12.55 -13.67
N ASP A 180 -1.86 11.66 -14.41
CA ASP A 180 -2.42 10.33 -14.70
C ASP A 180 -2.58 9.51 -13.41
N SER A 181 -3.55 8.59 -13.43
CA SER A 181 -3.77 7.55 -12.43
C SER A 181 -3.31 6.19 -12.95
N MET A 182 -3.07 5.28 -12.03
CA MET A 182 -2.77 3.88 -12.29
C MET A 182 -3.52 3.00 -11.31
N VAL A 183 -4.23 2.01 -11.83
CA VAL A 183 -4.79 0.92 -11.02
C VAL A 183 -3.73 -0.16 -10.90
N ILE A 184 -3.48 -0.60 -9.69
CA ILE A 184 -2.56 -1.70 -9.39
C ILE A 184 -3.25 -2.76 -8.54
N ARG A 185 -2.80 -4.01 -8.67
CA ARG A 185 -3.12 -5.08 -7.72
C ARG A 185 -1.94 -5.29 -6.79
N ILE A 186 -2.21 -5.34 -5.50
CA ILE A 186 -1.28 -5.75 -4.45
C ILE A 186 -1.81 -7.07 -3.91
N THR A 187 -1.01 -8.15 -3.99
CA THR A 187 -1.36 -9.46 -3.43
C THR A 187 -0.45 -9.76 -2.27
N PHE A 188 -1.01 -9.77 -1.05
CA PHE A 188 -0.25 -10.02 0.17
C PHE A 188 -0.04 -11.52 0.38
N GLN A 189 1.18 -11.89 0.71
CA GLN A 189 1.57 -13.29 0.91
C GLN A 189 1.28 -13.72 2.35
N ALA A 190 0.71 -14.92 2.52
CA ALA A 190 0.41 -15.50 3.83
C ALA A 190 1.65 -16.13 4.50
N GLN A 191 2.75 -16.32 3.78
CA GLN A 191 3.99 -16.96 4.22
C GLN A 191 5.17 -15.99 4.12
N PRO A 192 6.31 -16.26 4.78
CA PRO A 192 7.50 -15.43 4.63
C PRO A 192 7.81 -15.17 3.16
N PHE A 193 7.91 -13.90 2.80
CA PHE A 193 8.11 -13.42 1.45
C PHE A 193 9.16 -12.30 1.46
N PRO A 194 10.04 -12.19 0.48
CA PRO A 194 10.15 -13.02 -0.72
C PRO A 194 10.75 -14.42 -0.45
N PRO A 195 10.55 -15.39 -1.38
CA PRO A 195 11.12 -16.73 -1.24
C PRO A 195 12.63 -16.69 -1.01
N GLY A 196 13.16 -17.62 -0.20
CA GLY A 196 14.59 -17.67 0.14
C GLY A 196 15.03 -16.71 1.24
N THR A 197 14.10 -15.99 1.87
CA THR A 197 14.38 -15.16 3.07
C THR A 197 14.04 -15.91 4.35
N GLU A 198 14.45 -17.18 4.42
CA GLU A 198 14.23 -18.00 5.58
C GLU A 198 14.96 -17.44 6.81
N GLY A 199 14.31 -17.50 7.95
CA GLY A 199 14.83 -16.99 9.21
C GLY A 199 14.03 -15.81 9.76
N THR A 200 14.17 -15.58 11.05
CA THR A 200 13.50 -14.48 11.74
C THR A 200 14.18 -13.15 11.43
N TRP A 201 13.39 -12.15 11.10
CA TRP A 201 13.82 -10.77 10.99
C TRP A 201 12.74 -9.85 11.57
N SER A 202 13.16 -8.71 12.10
CA SER A 202 12.26 -7.76 12.72
C SER A 202 11.69 -6.80 11.66
N PRO A 203 10.37 -6.81 11.37
CA PRO A 203 9.74 -5.83 10.49
C PRO A 203 9.96 -4.38 10.94
N THR A 204 9.97 -4.17 12.25
CA THR A 204 10.20 -2.84 12.86
C THR A 204 11.61 -2.35 12.58
N LEU A 205 12.62 -3.20 12.79
CA LEU A 205 14.02 -2.87 12.52
C LEU A 205 14.25 -2.64 11.02
N LEU A 206 13.73 -3.53 10.17
CA LEU A 206 13.83 -3.37 8.72
C LEU A 206 13.20 -2.04 8.27
N LYS A 207 12.01 -1.70 8.77
CA LYS A 207 11.35 -0.41 8.47
C LYS A 207 12.22 0.79 8.90
N ALA A 208 12.88 0.70 10.07
CA ALA A 208 13.78 1.75 10.55
C ALA A 208 15.03 1.89 9.65
N LEU A 209 15.70 0.77 9.34
CA LEU A 209 16.88 0.74 8.46
C LEU A 209 16.57 1.32 7.08
N VAL A 210 15.47 0.89 6.47
CA VAL A 210 15.03 1.37 5.15
C VAL A 210 14.73 2.87 5.18
N LYS A 211 13.98 3.36 6.18
CA LYS A 211 13.66 4.79 6.32
C LYS A 211 14.92 5.64 6.45
N VAL A 212 15.86 5.25 7.32
CA VAL A 212 17.12 5.98 7.52
C VAL A 212 17.97 5.94 6.25
N ALA A 213 18.12 4.79 5.64
CA ALA A 213 18.90 4.65 4.41
C ALA A 213 18.40 5.60 3.30
N PHE A 214 17.09 5.69 3.08
CA PHE A 214 16.51 6.53 2.04
C PHE A 214 16.45 8.02 2.37
N GLN A 215 16.67 8.46 3.63
CA GLN A 215 16.85 9.87 3.95
C GLN A 215 18.09 10.45 3.27
N GLN A 216 19.11 9.61 3.04
CA GLN A 216 20.37 10.01 2.40
C GLN A 216 20.66 9.17 1.15
N ARG A 217 19.67 9.01 0.28
CA ARG A 217 19.69 8.15 -0.91
C ARG A 217 20.95 8.28 -1.79
N ARG A 218 21.53 9.49 -1.88
CA ARG A 218 22.73 9.77 -2.71
C ARG A 218 24.05 9.42 -2.04
N LYS A 219 24.08 9.12 -0.76
CA LYS A 219 25.28 8.69 -0.01
C LYS A 219 25.46 7.18 -0.12
N THR A 220 26.64 6.69 0.24
CA THR A 220 26.87 5.25 0.42
C THR A 220 26.00 4.72 1.55
N ILE A 221 25.66 3.43 1.52
CA ILE A 221 24.76 2.81 2.51
C ILE A 221 25.32 2.95 3.93
N VAL A 222 26.65 2.81 4.13
CA VAL A 222 27.29 3.01 5.42
C VAL A 222 27.14 4.44 5.93
N ASN A 223 27.28 5.44 5.07
CA ASN A 223 27.10 6.84 5.44
C ASN A 223 25.64 7.21 5.68
N ALA A 224 24.73 6.60 4.93
CA ALA A 224 23.29 6.81 5.12
C ALA A 224 22.84 6.26 6.49
N LEU A 225 23.23 5.03 6.82
CA LEU A 225 22.86 4.40 8.08
C LEU A 225 23.49 5.06 9.30
N SER A 226 24.74 5.52 9.19
CA SER A 226 25.42 6.22 10.30
C SER A 226 24.79 7.56 10.64
N SER A 227 24.00 8.17 9.75
CA SER A 227 23.32 9.44 10.01
C SER A 227 22.07 9.31 10.88
N GLY A 228 21.48 8.12 11.00
CA GLY A 228 20.19 7.92 11.67
C GLY A 228 20.21 7.08 12.93
N ALA A 229 21.40 6.63 13.37
CA ALA A 229 21.61 5.89 14.63
C ALA A 229 20.61 4.72 14.88
N VAL A 230 20.30 3.92 13.86
CA VAL A 230 19.53 2.70 14.07
C VAL A 230 20.43 1.70 14.79
N ARG A 231 20.23 1.53 16.11
CA ARG A 231 21.06 0.80 17.07
C ARG A 231 22.48 1.36 17.25
N THR A 232 23.14 1.81 16.19
CA THR A 232 24.49 2.39 16.22
C THR A 232 24.70 3.41 15.11
N ASN A 233 25.60 4.36 15.32
CA ASN A 233 26.11 5.27 14.32
C ASN A 233 27.60 5.02 13.99
N ASP A 234 28.23 4.04 14.64
CA ASP A 234 29.62 3.66 14.34
C ASP A 234 29.71 2.99 12.98
N LYS A 235 30.43 3.63 12.07
CA LYS A 235 30.63 3.16 10.69
C LYS A 235 31.39 1.82 10.63
N LYS A 236 32.24 1.50 11.61
CA LYS A 236 32.95 0.22 11.64
C LYS A 236 31.96 -0.90 11.92
N ILE A 237 31.10 -0.74 12.95
CA ILE A 237 30.06 -1.70 13.30
C ILE A 237 29.04 -1.85 12.15
N ILE A 238 28.58 -0.73 11.56
CA ILE A 238 27.69 -0.77 10.41
C ILE A 238 28.33 -1.52 9.23
N SER A 239 29.62 -1.30 8.96
CA SER A 239 30.34 -2.02 7.90
C SER A 239 30.44 -3.51 8.18
N GLN A 240 30.59 -3.93 9.45
CA GLN A 240 30.56 -5.35 9.82
C GLN A 240 29.18 -5.97 9.53
N TYR A 241 28.07 -5.30 9.89
CA TYR A 241 26.72 -5.77 9.57
C TYR A 241 26.48 -5.86 8.06
N LEU A 242 26.90 -4.86 7.30
CA LEU A 242 26.81 -4.87 5.83
C LEU A 242 27.58 -6.04 5.23
N ASN A 243 28.82 -6.28 5.68
CA ASN A 243 29.65 -7.40 5.21
C ASN A 243 29.03 -8.76 5.58
N ARG A 244 28.49 -8.91 6.81
CA ARG A 244 27.73 -10.12 7.20
C ARG A 244 26.51 -10.37 6.32
N ALA A 245 25.86 -9.31 5.84
CA ALA A 245 24.74 -9.37 4.91
C ALA A 245 25.17 -9.53 3.43
N GLY A 246 26.48 -9.62 3.13
CA GLY A 246 27.00 -9.71 1.75
C GLY A 246 26.88 -8.40 0.96
N ILE A 247 26.75 -7.25 1.65
CA ILE A 247 26.50 -5.94 1.03
C ILE A 247 27.79 -5.11 1.09
N ALA A 248 28.29 -4.67 -0.07
CA ALA A 248 29.44 -3.74 -0.11
C ALA A 248 29.05 -2.36 0.49
N PRO A 249 29.79 -1.85 1.51
CA PRO A 249 29.48 -0.59 2.18
C PRO A 249 29.48 0.66 1.28
N THR A 250 30.10 0.57 0.10
CA THR A 250 30.17 1.64 -0.90
C THR A 250 28.92 1.77 -1.77
N ARG A 251 28.05 0.78 -1.77
CA ARG A 251 26.77 0.83 -2.51
C ARG A 251 25.85 1.92 -1.96
N ARG A 252 24.87 2.34 -2.76
CA ARG A 252 23.85 3.30 -2.35
C ARG A 252 22.57 2.56 -1.91
N PRO A 253 21.72 3.20 -1.06
CA PRO A 253 20.46 2.64 -0.61
C PRO A 253 19.56 2.14 -1.73
N ASP A 254 19.45 2.86 -2.83
CA ASP A 254 18.60 2.53 -3.97
C ASP A 254 19.15 1.40 -4.85
N GLN A 255 20.34 0.90 -4.56
CA GLN A 255 20.93 -0.24 -5.27
C GLN A 255 20.69 -1.57 -4.58
N LEU A 256 20.20 -1.56 -3.34
CA LEU A 256 19.94 -2.76 -2.57
C LEU A 256 18.58 -3.35 -2.94
N SER A 257 18.54 -4.66 -3.12
CA SER A 257 17.29 -5.41 -3.29
C SER A 257 16.51 -5.55 -1.98
N VAL A 258 15.27 -6.01 -2.07
CA VAL A 258 14.45 -6.34 -0.89
C VAL A 258 15.12 -7.42 -0.04
N GLN A 259 15.64 -8.47 -0.69
CA GLN A 259 16.37 -9.56 -0.02
C GLN A 259 17.60 -9.06 0.73
N GLU A 260 18.37 -8.15 0.12
CA GLU A 260 19.54 -7.55 0.77
C GLU A 260 19.17 -6.69 1.99
N TYR A 261 18.04 -5.97 1.95
CA TYR A 261 17.53 -5.26 3.12
C TYR A 261 17.09 -6.21 4.24
N ILE A 262 16.47 -7.34 3.90
CA ILE A 262 16.13 -8.39 4.89
C ILE A 262 17.39 -8.98 5.51
N ALA A 263 18.37 -9.37 4.68
CA ALA A 263 19.66 -9.89 5.16
C ALA A 263 20.37 -8.89 6.08
N LEU A 264 20.32 -7.59 5.74
CA LEU A 264 20.86 -6.53 6.58
C LEU A 264 20.13 -6.44 7.93
N SER A 265 18.80 -6.52 7.94
CA SER A 265 18.01 -6.55 9.19
C SER A 265 18.39 -7.75 10.06
N GLN A 266 18.56 -8.93 9.47
CA GLN A 266 19.01 -10.14 10.18
C GLN A 266 20.42 -9.98 10.76
N ALA A 267 21.35 -9.34 10.02
CA ALA A 267 22.70 -9.08 10.51
C ALA A 267 22.72 -8.13 11.71
N TYR A 268 21.82 -7.15 11.72
CA TYR A 268 21.64 -6.25 12.87
C TYR A 268 21.02 -6.95 14.08
N ASP A 269 20.05 -7.87 13.87
CA ASP A 269 19.44 -8.64 14.97
C ASP A 269 20.44 -9.58 15.64
N LYS A 270 21.26 -10.29 14.88
CA LYS A 270 22.29 -11.20 15.40
C LYS A 270 23.43 -10.48 16.12
N GLY A 271 23.76 -9.27 15.73
CA GLY A 271 24.82 -8.49 16.37
C GLY A 271 24.53 -8.05 17.80
N GLU A 272 23.27 -8.13 18.27
CA GLU A 272 22.91 -7.94 19.68
C GLU A 272 23.12 -9.21 20.53
N ALA A 273 23.04 -10.40 19.92
CA ALA A 273 23.25 -11.65 20.64
C ALA A 273 24.75 -11.90 20.93
N ASP A 274 25.64 -11.21 20.21
CA ASP A 274 27.10 -11.35 20.31
C ASP A 274 27.76 -10.20 21.14
N ALA A 275 26.99 -9.22 21.64
CA ALA A 275 27.46 -8.07 22.40
C ALA A 275 27.01 -8.13 23.87
#